data_ea8c02f1e765734df7a569e06798ae87
#
_entry.id   ea8c02f1e765734df7a569e06798ae87
#
_cell.length_a   1.000
_cell.length_b   1.000
_cell.length_c   1.000
_cell.angle_alpha   90.00
_cell.angle_beta   90.00
_cell.angle_gamma   90.00
#
_symmetry.space_group_name_H-M   'P 1'
#
loop_
_entity.id
_entity.type
_entity.pdbx_description
1 polymer ?
#
loop_
_entity_poly.entity_id
_entity_poly.type
_entity_poly.pdbx_seq_one_letter_code
_entity_poly.pdbx_strand_id
1 'polypeptide(L)'
;MNKVGTFGGMQIPSVAVFMDGFQLGVEKYNEDKSGAVEVFGWDAATQKGSFTGGFDANDTAKQTAQGVLDQGVDVILPVGGPIYQSAAAAIADSGKDTLLVGVDSDLAVADESVADVTLFSIMKAIDVAVEDATVAASEGDFDPAPYIGTLENEGVKLSGFGAFEGDLPDGLLDEISALQEQIISGDITVESENSP
;
A
#
# COMPACT_ATOMS: atom_id res chain seq x y z
N MET A 1 -10.05 8.26 15.30
CA MET A 1 -10.38 9.09 14.14
C MET A 1 -10.65 8.11 13.02
N ASN A 2 -11.41 8.41 12.00
CA ASN A 2 -11.82 7.43 10.99
C ASN A 2 -11.51 7.97 9.59
N LYS A 3 -10.27 8.40 9.37
CA LYS A 3 -9.83 8.97 8.12
C LYS A 3 -8.48 8.41 7.72
N VAL A 4 -8.42 7.88 6.51
CA VAL A 4 -7.18 7.41 5.93
C VAL A 4 -6.94 8.10 4.59
N GLY A 5 -5.71 8.14 4.13
CA GLY A 5 -5.39 8.83 2.91
C GLY A 5 -4.40 8.09 2.04
N THR A 6 -4.43 8.36 0.75
CA THR A 6 -3.44 7.84 -0.21
C THR A 6 -3.15 8.86 -1.29
N PHE A 7 -1.97 8.79 -1.87
CA PHE A 7 -1.60 9.50 -3.08
C PHE A 7 -0.55 8.71 -3.86
N GLY A 8 -0.46 8.96 -5.15
CA GLY A 8 0.47 8.24 -6.01
C GLY A 8 1.58 9.12 -6.59
N GLY A 9 2.62 8.49 -7.10
CA GLY A 9 3.64 9.17 -7.90
C GLY A 9 3.07 9.62 -9.24
N MET A 10 2.76 8.68 -10.11
CA MET A 10 2.13 8.91 -11.42
C MET A 10 0.83 8.11 -11.52
N GLN A 11 -0.14 8.64 -12.27
CA GLN A 11 -1.38 7.90 -12.54
C GLN A 11 -1.15 6.86 -13.63
N ILE A 12 -0.64 5.72 -13.22
CA ILE A 12 -0.42 4.54 -14.08
C ILE A 12 -1.00 3.30 -13.38
N PRO A 13 -1.38 2.24 -14.11
CA PRO A 13 -2.05 1.06 -13.53
C PRO A 13 -1.30 0.46 -12.34
N SER A 14 0.02 0.32 -12.43
CA SER A 14 0.85 -0.25 -11.36
C SER A 14 0.90 0.58 -10.06
N VAL A 15 0.44 1.83 -10.09
CA VAL A 15 0.28 2.71 -8.93
C VAL A 15 -1.19 2.73 -8.49
N ALA A 16 -2.11 2.96 -9.44
CA ALA A 16 -3.52 3.10 -9.14
C ALA A 16 -4.12 1.82 -8.53
N VAL A 17 -3.65 0.62 -8.93
CA VAL A 17 -4.12 -0.66 -8.36
C VAL A 17 -3.90 -0.75 -6.83
N PHE A 18 -2.83 -0.16 -6.30
CA PHE A 18 -2.62 -0.09 -4.85
C PHE A 18 -3.62 0.84 -4.16
N MET A 19 -3.90 1.98 -4.80
CA MET A 19 -4.85 2.96 -4.28
C MET A 19 -6.28 2.41 -4.33
N ASP A 20 -6.63 1.66 -5.40
CA ASP A 20 -7.90 0.92 -5.50
C ASP A 20 -8.02 -0.10 -4.38
N GLY A 21 -7.05 -0.99 -4.22
CA GLY A 21 -7.05 -2.02 -3.18
C GLY A 21 -7.15 -1.43 -1.77
N PHE A 22 -6.48 -0.30 -1.51
CA PHE A 22 -6.56 0.41 -0.24
C PHE A 22 -7.98 0.92 0.04
N GLN A 23 -8.63 1.57 -0.94
CA GLN A 23 -10.00 2.04 -0.80
C GLN A 23 -10.99 0.90 -0.66
N LEU A 24 -10.90 -0.13 -1.51
CA LEU A 24 -11.78 -1.31 -1.47
C LEU A 24 -11.67 -2.05 -0.13
N GLY A 25 -10.46 -2.13 0.44
CA GLY A 25 -10.26 -2.68 1.78
C GLY A 25 -10.97 -1.87 2.87
N VAL A 26 -10.94 -0.54 2.78
CA VAL A 26 -11.69 0.34 3.69
C VAL A 26 -13.20 0.18 3.52
N GLU A 27 -13.69 0.07 2.29
CA GLU A 27 -15.10 -0.17 2.00
C GLU A 27 -15.56 -1.51 2.58
N LYS A 28 -14.76 -2.57 2.41
CA LYS A 28 -15.01 -3.88 3.00
C LYS A 28 -15.05 -3.84 4.53
N TYR A 29 -14.10 -3.15 5.16
CA TYR A 29 -14.12 -2.94 6.60
C TYR A 29 -15.38 -2.20 7.06
N ASN A 30 -15.77 -1.15 6.36
CA ASN A 30 -16.98 -0.38 6.69
C ASN A 30 -18.24 -1.24 6.58
N GLU A 31 -18.33 -2.11 5.57
CA GLU A 31 -19.43 -3.06 5.40
C GLU A 31 -19.49 -4.07 6.56
N ASP A 32 -18.38 -4.74 6.84
CA ASP A 32 -18.32 -5.83 7.82
C ASP A 32 -18.47 -5.36 9.26
N LYS A 33 -17.89 -4.21 9.58
CA LYS A 33 -17.84 -3.68 10.96
C LYS A 33 -18.88 -2.56 11.21
N SER A 34 -19.71 -2.21 10.21
CA SER A 34 -20.57 -1.04 10.25
C SER A 34 -19.76 0.23 10.58
N GLY A 35 -18.56 0.31 10.01
CA GLY A 35 -17.63 1.42 10.16
C GLY A 35 -18.05 2.64 9.33
N ALA A 36 -17.28 3.73 9.50
CA ALA A 36 -17.45 4.97 8.76
C ALA A 36 -16.05 5.59 8.50
N VAL A 37 -15.13 4.79 8.02
CA VAL A 37 -13.78 5.25 7.63
C VAL A 37 -13.88 5.92 6.28
N GLU A 38 -13.33 7.13 6.16
CA GLU A 38 -13.29 7.90 4.92
C GLU A 38 -11.89 7.81 4.29
N VAL A 39 -11.83 7.65 2.97
CA VAL A 39 -10.58 7.66 2.19
C VAL A 39 -10.41 9.01 1.51
N PHE A 40 -9.22 9.60 1.65
CA PHE A 40 -8.86 10.87 1.02
C PHE A 40 -7.72 10.67 0.04
N GLY A 41 -7.71 11.47 -1.03
CA GLY A 41 -6.65 11.48 -2.04
C GLY A 41 -6.85 10.50 -3.18
N TRP A 42 -7.87 9.64 -3.14
CA TRP A 42 -8.26 8.74 -4.23
C TRP A 42 -9.75 8.45 -4.24
N ASP A 43 -10.30 8.26 -5.43
CA ASP A 43 -11.66 7.80 -5.67
C ASP A 43 -11.60 6.71 -6.77
N ALA A 44 -11.70 5.44 -6.37
CA ALA A 44 -11.62 4.29 -7.26
C ALA A 44 -12.76 4.26 -8.30
N ALA A 45 -13.94 4.76 -7.96
CA ALA A 45 -15.08 4.77 -8.88
C ALA A 45 -14.91 5.77 -10.04
N THR A 46 -14.23 6.89 -9.80
CA THR A 46 -13.98 7.92 -10.82
C THR A 46 -12.55 7.92 -11.34
N GLN A 47 -11.67 7.11 -10.76
CA GLN A 47 -10.23 7.04 -11.07
C GLN A 47 -9.54 8.42 -10.97
N LYS A 48 -9.92 9.20 -9.94
CA LYS A 48 -9.37 10.54 -9.69
C LYS A 48 -8.73 10.61 -8.32
N GLY A 49 -7.59 11.28 -8.26
CA GLY A 49 -6.90 11.44 -6.99
C GLY A 49 -5.69 12.35 -7.04
N SER A 50 -4.89 12.27 -6.01
CA SER A 50 -3.71 13.09 -5.80
C SER A 50 -2.46 12.36 -6.32
N PHE A 51 -1.72 13.03 -7.21
CA PHE A 51 -0.46 12.51 -7.77
C PHE A 51 0.62 13.59 -7.74
N THR A 52 1.86 13.15 -7.53
CA THR A 52 3.03 14.05 -7.50
C THR A 52 3.56 14.39 -8.90
N GLY A 53 3.19 13.59 -9.91
CA GLY A 53 3.68 13.70 -11.29
C GLY A 53 5.04 13.03 -11.51
N GLY A 54 5.58 12.31 -10.52
CA GLY A 54 6.85 11.58 -10.58
C GLY A 54 7.05 10.71 -9.36
N PHE A 55 8.23 10.10 -9.23
CA PHE A 55 8.56 9.19 -8.13
C PHE A 55 9.66 9.71 -7.20
N ASP A 56 10.14 10.93 -7.42
CA ASP A 56 11.22 11.51 -6.63
C ASP A 56 10.70 12.06 -5.30
N ALA A 57 11.50 11.86 -4.24
CA ALA A 57 11.31 12.56 -2.98
C ALA A 57 11.70 14.03 -3.16
N ASN A 58 10.69 14.91 -3.23
CA ASN A 58 10.88 16.34 -3.47
C ASN A 58 9.76 17.18 -2.84
N ASP A 59 9.85 18.50 -3.00
CA ASP A 59 8.89 19.45 -2.44
C ASP A 59 7.47 19.25 -3.00
N THR A 60 7.31 18.84 -4.26
CA THR A 60 6.00 18.55 -4.85
C THR A 60 5.35 17.33 -4.16
N ALA A 61 6.12 16.26 -3.93
CA ALA A 61 5.65 15.09 -3.20
C ALA A 61 5.30 15.45 -1.75
N LYS A 62 6.10 16.30 -1.10
CA LYS A 62 5.82 16.78 0.26
C LYS A 62 4.55 17.61 0.34
N GLN A 63 4.33 18.52 -0.62
CA GLN A 63 3.11 19.32 -0.70
C GLN A 63 1.87 18.47 -0.96
N THR A 64 1.99 17.45 -1.82
CA THR A 64 0.91 16.49 -2.07
C THR A 64 0.55 15.72 -0.80
N ALA A 65 1.55 15.18 -0.08
CA ALA A 65 1.36 14.54 1.21
C ALA A 65 0.69 15.48 2.22
N GLN A 66 1.17 16.74 2.32
CA GLN A 66 0.59 17.74 3.22
C GLN A 66 -0.89 17.99 2.91
N GLY A 67 -1.26 18.08 1.63
CA GLY A 67 -2.66 18.25 1.21
C GLY A 67 -3.58 17.10 1.65
N VAL A 68 -3.05 15.88 1.71
CA VAL A 68 -3.77 14.71 2.25
C VAL A 68 -3.80 14.76 3.79
N LEU A 69 -2.69 15.09 4.45
CA LEU A 69 -2.61 15.25 5.92
C LEU A 69 -3.54 16.34 6.46
N ASP A 70 -3.78 17.40 5.68
CA ASP A 70 -4.69 18.49 6.05
C ASP A 70 -6.15 18.07 6.12
N GLN A 71 -6.52 16.93 5.50
CA GLN A 71 -7.84 16.32 5.66
C GLN A 71 -8.01 15.64 7.05
N GLY A 72 -6.94 15.57 7.83
CA GLY A 72 -6.95 14.99 9.18
C GLY A 72 -6.90 13.46 9.17
N VAL A 73 -6.15 12.88 8.25
CA VAL A 73 -5.96 11.43 8.15
C VAL A 73 -5.08 10.90 9.27
N ASP A 74 -5.38 9.71 9.74
CA ASP A 74 -4.63 8.98 10.77
C ASP A 74 -3.57 8.06 10.18
N VAL A 75 -3.80 7.61 8.94
CA VAL A 75 -2.90 6.74 8.18
C VAL A 75 -2.78 7.27 6.77
N ILE A 76 -1.57 7.25 6.21
CA ILE A 76 -1.30 7.68 4.83
C ILE A 76 -0.51 6.61 4.07
N LEU A 77 -0.96 6.30 2.84
CA LEU A 77 -0.33 5.39 1.90
C LEU A 77 0.22 6.17 0.69
N PRO A 78 1.51 6.52 0.66
CA PRO A 78 2.16 7.05 -0.54
C PRO A 78 2.56 5.91 -1.49
N VAL A 79 2.03 5.89 -2.71
CA VAL A 79 2.29 4.82 -3.69
C VAL A 79 3.29 5.28 -4.75
N GLY A 80 4.55 4.83 -4.62
CA GLY A 80 5.53 5.11 -5.65
C GLY A 80 6.96 5.33 -5.17
N GLY A 81 7.69 4.28 -4.82
CA GLY A 81 9.10 4.33 -4.49
C GLY A 81 9.42 5.36 -3.40
N PRO A 82 10.42 6.24 -3.59
CA PRO A 82 10.94 7.11 -2.53
C PRO A 82 10.02 8.26 -2.10
N ILE A 83 8.82 8.46 -2.70
CA ILE A 83 7.92 9.54 -2.28
C ILE A 83 7.44 9.41 -0.83
N TYR A 84 7.58 8.22 -0.21
CA TYR A 84 7.33 8.02 1.22
C TYR A 84 8.21 8.91 2.11
N GLN A 85 9.43 9.21 1.69
CA GLN A 85 10.33 10.10 2.43
C GLN A 85 9.75 11.52 2.54
N SER A 86 9.13 11.98 1.46
CA SER A 86 8.42 13.26 1.45
C SER A 86 7.17 13.24 2.32
N ALA A 87 6.44 12.10 2.35
CA ALA A 87 5.31 11.92 3.24
C ALA A 87 5.75 11.90 4.72
N ALA A 88 6.81 11.17 5.05
CA ALA A 88 7.38 11.13 6.40
C ALA A 88 7.84 12.52 6.86
N ALA A 89 8.48 13.29 5.97
CA ALA A 89 8.86 14.67 6.27
C ALA A 89 7.64 15.58 6.49
N ALA A 90 6.55 15.39 5.75
CA ALA A 90 5.31 16.13 5.97
C ALA A 90 4.62 15.73 7.28
N ILE A 91 4.63 14.44 7.65
CA ILE A 91 4.14 13.94 8.95
C ILE A 91 4.91 14.62 10.09
N ALA A 92 6.25 14.58 10.03
CA ALA A 92 7.10 15.20 11.04
C ALA A 92 6.83 16.70 11.22
N ASP A 93 6.69 17.43 10.11
CA ASP A 93 6.40 18.87 10.13
C ASP A 93 4.99 19.18 10.64
N SER A 94 4.03 18.28 10.43
CA SER A 94 2.65 18.47 10.88
C SER A 94 2.48 18.38 12.40
N GLY A 95 3.40 17.68 13.08
CA GLY A 95 3.30 17.37 14.50
C GLY A 95 2.11 16.48 14.88
N LYS A 96 1.53 15.78 13.91
CA LYS A 96 0.42 14.83 14.09
C LYS A 96 0.95 13.40 14.23
N ASP A 97 0.21 12.56 14.94
CA ASP A 97 0.50 11.13 15.10
C ASP A 97 -0.07 10.32 13.92
N THR A 98 0.25 10.75 12.67
CA THR A 98 -0.18 10.02 11.47
C THR A 98 0.82 8.91 11.15
N LEU A 99 0.32 7.71 10.86
CA LEU A 99 1.14 6.56 10.51
C LEU A 99 1.28 6.40 9.00
N LEU A 100 2.41 5.83 8.60
CA LEU A 100 2.78 5.59 7.21
C LEU A 100 2.53 4.11 6.85
N VAL A 101 1.99 3.85 5.67
CA VAL A 101 2.00 2.53 5.05
C VAL A 101 3.05 2.50 3.95
N GLY A 102 3.98 1.54 4.02
CA GLY A 102 5.00 1.36 3.00
C GLY A 102 4.50 0.60 1.78
N VAL A 103 5.26 0.66 0.68
CA VAL A 103 5.04 -0.14 -0.53
C VAL A 103 6.34 -0.79 -0.99
N ASP A 104 6.21 -1.84 -1.79
CA ASP A 104 7.29 -2.59 -2.45
C ASP A 104 8.13 -3.46 -1.53
N SER A 105 8.68 -2.93 -0.45
CA SER A 105 9.50 -3.65 0.54
C SER A 105 9.01 -3.37 1.96
N ASP A 106 9.50 -4.12 2.94
CA ASP A 106 9.31 -3.79 4.35
C ASP A 106 10.04 -2.49 4.68
N LEU A 107 9.28 -1.39 4.70
CA LEU A 107 9.84 -0.06 4.83
C LEU A 107 10.47 0.17 6.22
N ALA A 108 9.90 -0.43 7.27
CA ALA A 108 10.47 -0.31 8.62
C ALA A 108 11.86 -0.94 8.74
N VAL A 109 12.15 -1.94 7.89
CA VAL A 109 13.47 -2.59 7.81
C VAL A 109 14.38 -1.90 6.80
N ALA A 110 13.82 -1.48 5.66
CA ALA A 110 14.60 -0.90 4.56
C ALA A 110 15.09 0.53 4.85
N ASP A 111 14.36 1.28 5.69
CA ASP A 111 14.72 2.65 6.07
C ASP A 111 14.39 2.90 7.56
N GLU A 112 15.40 2.72 8.40
CA GLU A 112 15.29 2.91 9.86
C GLU A 112 14.82 4.32 10.24
N SER A 113 15.01 5.32 9.37
CA SER A 113 14.62 6.70 9.68
C SER A 113 13.12 6.93 9.75
N VAL A 114 12.32 6.01 9.19
CA VAL A 114 10.85 6.06 9.19
C VAL A 114 10.21 4.87 9.92
N ALA A 115 11.02 3.98 10.51
CA ALA A 115 10.53 2.77 11.17
C ALA A 115 9.48 3.05 12.26
N ASP A 116 9.70 4.10 13.07
CA ASP A 116 8.83 4.47 14.18
C ASP A 116 7.44 5.01 13.74
N VAL A 117 7.29 5.39 12.49
CA VAL A 117 6.01 5.88 11.93
C VAL A 117 5.42 4.93 10.90
N THR A 118 6.13 3.86 10.50
CA THR A 118 5.67 2.88 9.53
C THR A 118 4.82 1.82 10.23
N LEU A 119 3.52 1.81 9.93
CA LEU A 119 2.57 0.86 10.53
C LEU A 119 2.78 -0.56 9.98
N PHE A 120 2.84 -0.70 8.67
CA PHE A 120 3.18 -1.91 7.91
C PHE A 120 3.50 -1.53 6.47
N SER A 121 3.87 -2.51 5.65
CA SER A 121 4.11 -2.32 4.22
C SER A 121 3.36 -3.33 3.36
N ILE A 122 2.90 -2.89 2.19
CA ILE A 122 2.38 -3.75 1.12
C ILE A 122 3.56 -4.12 0.24
N MET A 123 4.04 -5.35 0.40
CA MET A 123 5.28 -5.82 -0.21
C MET A 123 5.02 -6.49 -1.56
N LYS A 124 5.98 -6.32 -2.47
CA LYS A 124 6.11 -7.10 -3.71
C LYS A 124 7.31 -8.03 -3.58
N ALA A 125 7.15 -9.31 -3.93
CA ALA A 125 8.25 -10.28 -3.98
C ALA A 125 9.07 -10.10 -5.29
N ILE A 126 9.70 -8.93 -5.46
CA ILE A 126 10.46 -8.58 -6.67
C ILE A 126 11.68 -9.48 -6.80
N ASP A 127 12.32 -9.83 -5.69
CA ASP A 127 13.45 -10.76 -5.61
C ASP A 127 13.08 -12.15 -6.15
N VAL A 128 11.95 -12.71 -5.73
CA VAL A 128 11.44 -14.00 -6.23
C VAL A 128 11.13 -13.93 -7.72
N ALA A 129 10.42 -12.90 -8.17
CA ALA A 129 10.09 -12.72 -9.59
C ALA A 129 11.33 -12.61 -10.48
N VAL A 130 12.37 -11.92 -10.00
CA VAL A 130 13.64 -11.79 -10.74
C VAL A 130 14.42 -13.12 -10.74
N GLU A 131 14.45 -13.84 -9.61
CA GLU A 131 15.06 -15.15 -9.52
C GLU A 131 14.40 -16.14 -10.48
N ASP A 132 13.07 -16.28 -10.43
CA ASP A 132 12.32 -17.19 -11.29
C ASP A 132 12.55 -16.90 -12.79
N ALA A 133 12.44 -15.63 -13.19
CA ALA A 133 12.69 -15.24 -14.58
C ALA A 133 14.14 -15.52 -15.01
N THR A 134 15.11 -15.33 -14.12
CA THR A 134 16.52 -15.58 -14.41
C THR A 134 16.81 -17.06 -14.54
N VAL A 135 16.27 -17.89 -13.65
CA VAL A 135 16.40 -19.35 -13.69
C VAL A 135 15.77 -19.90 -14.98
N ALA A 136 14.52 -19.54 -15.27
CA ALA A 136 13.83 -19.96 -16.48
C ALA A 136 14.60 -19.58 -17.76
N ALA A 137 15.13 -18.35 -17.81
CA ALA A 137 15.98 -17.91 -18.93
C ALA A 137 17.26 -18.76 -19.08
N SER A 138 17.89 -19.15 -17.95
CA SER A 138 19.12 -19.96 -17.95
C SER A 138 18.87 -21.40 -18.43
N GLU A 139 17.67 -21.91 -18.21
CA GLU A 139 17.23 -23.25 -18.62
C GLU A 139 16.66 -23.28 -20.05
N GLY A 140 16.48 -22.11 -20.67
CA GLY A 140 15.93 -21.97 -22.02
C GLY A 140 14.40 -22.02 -22.04
N ASP A 141 13.74 -21.88 -20.91
CA ASP A 141 12.27 -21.92 -20.70
C ASP A 141 11.72 -20.54 -20.34
N PHE A 142 12.32 -19.49 -20.88
CA PHE A 142 11.89 -18.10 -20.63
C PHE A 142 10.51 -17.83 -21.22
N ASP A 143 9.56 -17.47 -20.35
CA ASP A 143 8.25 -16.96 -20.75
C ASP A 143 8.30 -15.41 -20.82
N PRO A 144 7.99 -14.80 -22.00
CA PRO A 144 7.94 -13.34 -22.13
C PRO A 144 6.66 -12.71 -21.55
N ALA A 145 5.73 -13.50 -21.01
CA ALA A 145 4.53 -12.98 -20.36
C ALA A 145 4.90 -12.17 -19.10
N PRO A 146 4.15 -11.11 -18.76
CA PRO A 146 4.35 -10.39 -17.51
C PRO A 146 4.19 -11.30 -16.30
N TYR A 147 5.08 -11.20 -15.33
CA TYR A 147 4.88 -11.83 -14.03
C TYR A 147 3.77 -11.11 -13.27
N ILE A 148 2.79 -11.86 -12.78
CA ILE A 148 1.68 -11.32 -11.98
C ILE A 148 1.82 -11.88 -10.56
N GLY A 149 2.18 -10.99 -9.63
CA GLY A 149 2.21 -11.31 -8.21
C GLY A 149 0.81 -11.30 -7.62
N THR A 150 0.45 -12.40 -6.95
CA THR A 150 -0.84 -12.59 -6.26
C THR A 150 -0.61 -12.96 -4.80
N LEU A 151 -1.69 -13.01 -4.00
CA LEU A 151 -1.63 -13.56 -2.65
C LEU A 151 -1.34 -15.07 -2.67
N GLU A 152 -1.83 -15.79 -3.69
CA GLU A 152 -1.66 -17.24 -3.82
C GLU A 152 -0.20 -17.63 -4.11
N ASN A 153 0.49 -16.89 -4.98
CA ASN A 153 1.90 -17.15 -5.30
C ASN A 153 2.87 -16.34 -4.43
N GLU A 154 2.37 -15.71 -3.35
CA GLU A 154 3.12 -14.84 -2.44
C GLU A 154 3.86 -13.68 -3.15
N GLY A 155 3.48 -13.36 -4.37
CA GLY A 155 4.04 -12.25 -5.15
C GLY A 155 3.69 -10.89 -4.59
N VAL A 156 2.61 -10.82 -3.77
CA VAL A 156 2.27 -9.67 -2.92
C VAL A 156 1.92 -10.17 -1.52
N LYS A 157 2.31 -9.41 -0.50
CA LYS A 157 2.06 -9.73 0.90
C LYS A 157 2.16 -8.50 1.80
N LEU A 158 1.69 -8.61 3.03
CA LEU A 158 1.95 -7.61 4.06
C LEU A 158 3.26 -7.90 4.78
N SER A 159 3.95 -6.85 5.25
CA SER A 159 5.02 -6.99 6.23
C SER A 159 4.45 -7.31 7.63
N GLY A 160 5.31 -7.50 8.62
CA GLY A 160 4.93 -7.35 10.02
C GLY A 160 4.56 -5.90 10.37
N PHE A 161 4.10 -5.70 11.60
CA PHE A 161 3.71 -4.38 12.11
C PHE A 161 4.82 -3.68 12.91
N GLY A 162 6.04 -4.19 12.86
CA GLY A 162 7.22 -3.56 13.43
C GLY A 162 7.02 -3.10 14.88
N ALA A 163 7.21 -1.80 15.12
CA ALA A 163 7.06 -1.22 16.45
C ALA A 163 5.63 -1.29 17.02
N PHE A 164 4.62 -1.51 16.17
CA PHE A 164 3.19 -1.50 16.54
C PHE A 164 2.62 -2.90 16.83
N GLU A 165 3.44 -3.95 16.70
CA GLU A 165 2.95 -5.35 16.86
C GLU A 165 2.32 -5.61 18.23
N GLY A 166 2.86 -4.97 19.28
CA GLY A 166 2.34 -5.07 20.65
C GLY A 166 1.04 -4.31 20.90
N ASP A 167 0.65 -3.41 20.02
CA ASP A 167 -0.52 -2.54 20.15
C ASP A 167 -1.70 -2.99 19.26
N LEU A 168 -1.53 -4.09 18.53
CA LEU A 168 -2.57 -4.61 17.66
C LEU A 168 -3.77 -5.13 18.45
N PRO A 169 -5.01 -4.90 17.96
CA PRO A 169 -6.18 -5.50 18.55
C PRO A 169 -6.12 -7.03 18.56
N ASP A 170 -6.64 -7.64 19.61
CA ASP A 170 -6.74 -9.10 19.70
C ASP A 170 -7.52 -9.67 18.49
N GLY A 171 -6.95 -10.69 17.84
CA GLY A 171 -7.55 -11.37 16.70
C GLY A 171 -7.39 -10.67 15.34
N LEU A 172 -6.73 -9.52 15.25
CA LEU A 172 -6.53 -8.83 13.98
C LEU A 172 -5.75 -9.67 12.97
N LEU A 173 -4.69 -10.35 13.41
CA LEU A 173 -3.88 -11.18 12.51
C LEU A 173 -4.67 -12.41 11.99
N ASP A 174 -5.52 -12.99 12.82
CA ASP A 174 -6.40 -14.09 12.40
C ASP A 174 -7.45 -13.58 11.38
N GLU A 175 -7.98 -12.37 11.57
CA GLU A 175 -8.92 -11.75 10.63
C GLU A 175 -8.25 -11.46 9.28
N ILE A 176 -7.04 -10.91 9.28
CA ILE A 176 -6.26 -10.65 8.06
C ILE A 176 -5.99 -11.97 7.31
N SER A 177 -5.59 -13.02 8.02
CA SER A 177 -5.35 -14.34 7.44
C SER A 177 -6.62 -14.93 6.82
N ALA A 178 -7.75 -14.82 7.50
CA ALA A 178 -9.03 -15.28 6.98
C ALA A 178 -9.47 -14.50 5.73
N LEU A 179 -9.27 -13.18 5.68
CA LEU A 179 -9.53 -12.37 4.50
C LEU A 179 -8.62 -12.77 3.33
N GLN A 180 -7.35 -13.04 3.58
CA GLN A 180 -6.42 -13.53 2.57
C GLN A 180 -6.90 -14.86 1.98
N GLU A 181 -7.29 -15.81 2.80
CA GLU A 181 -7.84 -17.11 2.36
C GLU A 181 -9.11 -16.93 1.51
N GLN A 182 -10.01 -16.04 1.91
CA GLN A 182 -11.23 -15.75 1.16
C GLN A 182 -10.97 -15.09 -0.21
N ILE A 183 -9.95 -14.25 -0.32
CA ILE A 183 -9.54 -13.68 -1.60
C ILE A 183 -8.91 -14.76 -2.49
N ILE A 184 -8.02 -15.61 -1.95
CA ILE A 184 -7.38 -16.70 -2.68
C ILE A 184 -8.42 -17.72 -3.18
N SER A 185 -9.41 -18.07 -2.34
CA SER A 185 -10.49 -19.01 -2.71
C SER A 185 -11.50 -18.43 -3.70
N GLY A 186 -11.52 -17.11 -3.87
CA GLY A 186 -12.50 -16.39 -4.70
C GLY A 186 -13.85 -16.13 -4.00
N ASP A 187 -13.95 -16.40 -2.70
CA ASP A 187 -15.13 -16.04 -1.91
C ASP A 187 -15.29 -14.52 -1.78
N ILE A 188 -14.16 -13.80 -1.80
CA ILE A 188 -14.11 -12.34 -1.95
C ILE A 188 -13.41 -12.03 -3.26
N THR A 189 -14.10 -11.31 -4.14
CA THR A 189 -13.52 -10.79 -5.38
C THR A 189 -13.09 -9.34 -5.18
N VAL A 190 -11.82 -9.05 -5.48
CA VAL A 190 -11.29 -7.68 -5.49
C VAL A 190 -11.10 -7.27 -6.94
N GLU A 191 -11.90 -6.32 -7.41
CA GLU A 191 -11.86 -5.86 -8.80
C GLU A 191 -11.29 -4.44 -8.88
N SER A 192 -10.35 -4.24 -9.81
CA SER A 192 -9.79 -2.93 -10.14
C SER A 192 -9.67 -2.81 -11.65
N GLU A 193 -10.00 -1.63 -12.19
CA GLU A 193 -9.75 -1.30 -13.61
C GLU A 193 -8.25 -1.30 -13.93
N ASN A 194 -7.38 -1.26 -12.90
CA ASN A 194 -5.93 -1.21 -13.00
C ASN A 194 -5.27 -2.59 -12.78
N SER A 195 -6.05 -3.64 -12.56
CA SER A 195 -5.51 -5.00 -12.44
C SER A 195 -4.83 -5.46 -13.74
N PRO A 196 -3.70 -6.21 -13.66
CA PRO A 196 -2.97 -6.70 -14.84
C PRO A 196 -3.75 -7.75 -15.63
#